data_f814569ad97410d68063efe73198acda
#
_entry.id   f814569ad97410d68063efe73198acda
#
_cell.length_a   1.000
_cell.length_b   1.000
_cell.length_c   1.000
_cell.angle_alpha   90.00
_cell.angle_beta   90.00
_cell.angle_gamma   90.00
#
_symmetry.space_group_name_H-M   'P 1'
#
loop_
_entity.id
_entity.type
_entity.pdbx_description
1 polymer ?
#
loop_
_entity_poly.entity_id
_entity_poly.type
_entity_poly.pdbx_seq_one_letter_code
_entity_poly.pdbx_strand_id
1 'polypeptide(L)'
;MATLLLKKSYLHKNLKEIDFKNLWNSHGVFTTMRIIGKPGKILFFKQHINNLIKSSKIYKIYKKDLKKNIYKIIKSNFNKNKKYDHLLRIALNNKLISISLRKRFKTKTNFVLHMLNYKRVKPEYKNLIY
;
A
#
# COMPACT_ATOMS: atom_id res chain seq x y z
N MET A 1 -17.24 -0.96 6.41
CA MET A 1 -16.11 -1.32 5.52
C MET A 1 -15.96 -0.26 4.44
N ALA A 2 -14.74 0.21 4.21
CA ALA A 2 -14.51 1.26 3.20
C ALA A 2 -14.69 0.69 1.79
N THR A 3 -15.41 1.41 0.94
CA THR A 3 -15.56 1.06 -0.47
C THR A 3 -14.26 1.36 -1.21
N LEU A 4 -13.78 0.40 -2.00
CA LEU A 4 -12.61 0.58 -2.83
C LEU A 4 -13.00 1.29 -4.13
N LEU A 5 -12.36 2.42 -4.42
CA LEU A 5 -12.60 3.22 -5.63
C LEU A 5 -11.75 2.74 -6.81
N LEU A 6 -10.64 2.10 -6.53
CA LEU A 6 -9.78 1.44 -7.49
C LEU A 6 -9.35 0.12 -6.87
N LYS A 7 -9.42 -0.95 -7.65
CA LYS A 7 -8.99 -2.28 -7.20
C LYS A 7 -8.54 -3.08 -8.41
N LYS A 8 -7.24 -3.31 -8.50
CA LYS A 8 -6.63 -4.06 -9.60
C LYS A 8 -5.53 -4.96 -9.09
N SER A 9 -5.35 -6.08 -9.74
CA SER A 9 -4.27 -7.01 -9.48
C SER A 9 -3.53 -7.33 -10.78
N TYR A 10 -2.22 -7.50 -10.67
CA TYR A 10 -1.34 -7.75 -11.82
C TYR A 10 -0.42 -8.92 -11.50
N LEU A 11 -0.13 -9.72 -12.52
CA LEU A 11 0.89 -10.75 -12.39
C LEU A 11 2.28 -10.11 -12.43
N HIS A 12 3.19 -10.53 -11.54
CA HIS A 12 4.60 -10.11 -11.62
C HIS A 12 5.23 -10.46 -12.96
N LYS A 13 4.87 -11.61 -13.46
CA LYS A 13 5.50 -12.24 -14.64
C LYS A 13 5.47 -11.34 -15.87
N ASN A 14 4.35 -10.69 -16.13
CA ASN A 14 4.14 -9.93 -17.38
C ASN A 14 3.32 -8.66 -17.20
N LEU A 15 2.99 -8.31 -15.97
CA LEU A 15 2.09 -7.19 -15.61
C LEU A 15 0.70 -7.28 -16.26
N LYS A 16 0.26 -8.50 -16.56
CA LYS A 16 -1.10 -8.71 -17.04
C LYS A 16 -2.09 -8.47 -15.90
N GLU A 17 -3.09 -7.66 -16.17
CA GLU A 17 -4.16 -7.42 -15.21
C GLU A 17 -5.06 -8.66 -15.10
N ILE A 18 -5.37 -9.04 -13.87
CA ILE A 18 -6.28 -10.14 -13.54
C ILE A 18 -7.35 -9.65 -12.58
N ASP A 19 -8.30 -10.50 -12.23
CA ASP A 19 -9.33 -10.17 -11.24
C ASP A 19 -8.68 -9.80 -9.91
N PHE A 20 -9.21 -8.77 -9.28
CA PHE A 20 -8.65 -8.23 -8.05
C PHE A 20 -8.61 -9.27 -6.91
N LYS A 21 -7.45 -9.37 -6.27
CA LYS A 21 -7.22 -10.14 -5.06
C LYS A 21 -6.65 -9.21 -3.99
N ASN A 22 -7.31 -9.13 -2.84
CA ASN A 22 -6.87 -8.21 -1.78
C ASN A 22 -5.63 -8.67 -1.00
N LEU A 23 -5.28 -9.92 -1.09
CA LEU A 23 -4.08 -10.54 -0.50
C LEU A 23 -4.01 -10.54 1.04
N TRP A 24 -5.12 -10.28 1.73
CA TRP A 24 -5.13 -10.21 3.19
C TRP A 24 -4.73 -11.50 3.89
N ASN A 25 -5.13 -12.65 3.34
CA ASN A 25 -4.88 -13.96 3.94
C ASN A 25 -3.73 -14.71 3.27
N SER A 26 -2.93 -14.03 2.46
CA SER A 26 -1.78 -14.64 1.78
C SER A 26 -0.48 -14.20 2.42
N HIS A 27 0.57 -15.02 2.26
CA HIS A 27 1.93 -14.63 2.65
C HIS A 27 2.40 -13.52 1.73
N GLY A 28 2.52 -12.32 2.28
CA GLY A 28 2.86 -11.15 1.48
C GLY A 28 3.25 -9.95 2.32
N VAL A 29 3.54 -8.86 1.64
CA VAL A 29 3.87 -7.57 2.26
C VAL A 29 3.01 -6.48 1.63
N PHE A 30 2.78 -5.41 2.37
CA PHE A 30 2.01 -4.28 1.86
C PHE A 30 2.48 -2.97 2.46
N THR A 31 2.09 -1.88 1.80
CA THR A 31 2.24 -0.53 2.33
C THR A 31 0.98 0.28 2.01
N THR A 32 0.64 1.21 2.90
CA THR A 32 -0.46 2.15 2.69
C THR A 32 0.10 3.56 2.68
N MET A 33 -0.24 4.32 1.65
CA MET A 33 0.27 5.66 1.42
C MET A 33 -0.88 6.64 1.26
N ARG A 34 -0.66 7.88 1.66
CA ARG A 34 -1.62 8.95 1.42
C ARG A 34 -1.35 9.58 0.07
N ILE A 35 -2.42 9.80 -0.72
CA ILE A 35 -2.36 10.56 -1.97
C ILE A 35 -3.27 11.77 -1.86
N ILE A 36 -2.75 12.96 -2.17
CA ILE A 36 -3.48 14.23 -2.05
C ILE A 36 -3.23 15.14 -3.25
N GLY A 37 -4.20 15.99 -3.51
CA GLY A 37 -4.07 17.11 -4.44
C GLY A 37 -4.44 16.80 -5.87
N LYS A 38 -4.27 17.81 -6.70
CA LYS A 38 -4.49 17.77 -8.16
C LYS A 38 -3.31 18.48 -8.84
N PRO A 39 -2.43 17.76 -9.55
CA PRO A 39 -2.40 16.30 -9.68
C PRO A 39 -2.09 15.60 -8.37
N GLY A 40 -2.48 14.35 -8.26
CA GLY A 40 -2.28 13.57 -7.03
C GLY A 40 -0.81 13.42 -6.69
N LYS A 41 -0.47 13.71 -5.44
CA LYS A 41 0.89 13.54 -4.91
C LYS A 41 0.87 12.51 -3.79
N ILE A 42 1.70 11.50 -3.90
CA ILE A 42 1.82 10.44 -2.89
C ILE A 42 2.86 10.88 -1.86
N LEU A 43 2.43 10.98 -0.59
CA LEU A 43 3.32 11.42 0.49
C LEU A 43 4.31 10.32 0.86
N PHE A 44 5.57 10.70 1.02
CA PHE A 44 6.66 9.80 1.42
C PHE A 44 6.80 8.59 0.49
N PHE A 45 6.50 8.78 -0.78
CA PHE A 45 6.45 7.70 -1.76
C PHE A 45 7.75 6.89 -1.81
N LYS A 46 8.87 7.58 -1.92
CA LYS A 46 10.19 6.93 -2.00
C LYS A 46 10.47 6.04 -0.78
N GLN A 47 10.17 6.55 0.41
CA GLN A 47 10.37 5.79 1.65
C GLN A 47 9.47 4.56 1.72
N HIS A 48 8.19 4.74 1.39
CA HIS A 48 7.24 3.62 1.37
C HIS A 48 7.66 2.53 0.40
N ILE A 49 8.05 2.91 -0.81
CA ILE A 49 8.45 1.93 -1.82
C ILE A 49 9.77 1.25 -1.44
N ASN A 50 10.75 2.00 -0.95
CA ASN A 50 12.01 1.40 -0.51
C ASN A 50 11.80 0.41 0.63
N ASN A 51 10.92 0.74 1.59
CA ASN A 51 10.58 -0.16 2.68
C ASN A 51 9.83 -1.40 2.19
N LEU A 52 8.94 -1.23 1.23
CA LEU A 52 8.22 -2.35 0.62
C LEU A 52 9.17 -3.32 -0.10
N ILE A 53 10.10 -2.78 -0.88
CA ILE A 53 11.13 -3.57 -1.55
C ILE A 53 11.99 -4.32 -0.55
N LYS A 54 12.45 -3.64 0.50
CA LYS A 54 13.24 -4.25 1.56
C LYS A 54 12.49 -5.40 2.23
N SER A 55 11.23 -5.18 2.60
CA SER A 55 10.37 -6.21 3.19
C SER A 55 10.17 -7.38 2.24
N SER A 56 9.96 -7.12 0.96
CA SER A 56 9.79 -8.18 -0.03
C SER A 56 11.02 -9.09 -0.14
N LYS A 57 12.22 -8.52 0.01
CA LYS A 57 13.46 -9.29 0.03
C LYS A 57 13.57 -10.15 1.29
N ILE A 58 13.23 -9.60 2.45
CA ILE A 58 13.26 -10.32 3.72
C ILE A 58 12.32 -11.53 3.70
N TYR A 59 11.12 -11.35 3.16
CA TYR A 59 10.10 -12.41 3.10
C TYR A 59 10.18 -13.26 1.84
N LYS A 60 11.26 -13.10 1.04
CA LYS A 60 11.52 -13.89 -0.17
C LYS A 60 10.41 -13.79 -1.24
N ILE A 61 9.81 -12.62 -1.34
CA ILE A 61 8.75 -12.32 -2.32
C ILE A 61 9.30 -11.49 -3.49
N TYR A 62 10.48 -10.90 -3.32
CA TYR A 62 11.07 -9.99 -4.30
C TYR A 62 11.20 -10.60 -5.68
N LYS A 63 10.83 -9.82 -6.69
CA LYS A 63 11.01 -10.14 -8.11
C LYS A 63 11.84 -9.04 -8.77
N LYS A 64 12.59 -9.42 -9.78
CA LYS A 64 13.37 -8.49 -10.59
C LYS A 64 12.46 -7.39 -11.14
N ASP A 65 12.95 -6.17 -11.14
CA ASP A 65 12.23 -4.98 -11.65
C ASP A 65 10.94 -4.63 -10.87
N LEU A 66 10.80 -5.11 -9.63
CA LEU A 66 9.60 -4.86 -8.83
C LEU A 66 9.31 -3.37 -8.68
N LYS A 67 10.30 -2.58 -8.34
CA LYS A 67 10.14 -1.13 -8.18
C LYS A 67 9.66 -0.47 -9.47
N LYS A 68 10.26 -0.82 -10.59
CA LYS A 68 9.89 -0.32 -11.92
C LYS A 68 8.45 -0.70 -12.27
N ASN A 69 8.07 -1.93 -11.95
CA ASN A 69 6.72 -2.43 -12.22
C ASN A 69 5.67 -1.71 -11.38
N ILE A 70 5.97 -1.45 -10.11
CA ILE A 70 5.08 -0.66 -9.24
C ILE A 70 4.89 0.75 -9.79
N TYR A 71 5.96 1.41 -10.23
CA TYR A 71 5.86 2.74 -10.85
C TYR A 71 4.97 2.72 -12.10
N LYS A 72 5.11 1.72 -12.94
CA LYS A 72 4.27 1.57 -14.15
C LYS A 72 2.79 1.42 -13.79
N ILE A 73 2.49 0.60 -12.80
CA ILE A 73 1.11 0.36 -12.36
C ILE A 73 0.51 1.66 -11.81
N ILE A 74 1.23 2.38 -10.98
CA ILE A 74 0.76 3.65 -10.44
C ILE A 74 0.52 4.65 -11.56
N LYS A 75 1.48 4.83 -12.45
CA LYS A 75 1.37 5.78 -13.56
C LYS A 75 0.17 5.48 -14.46
N SER A 76 -0.13 4.21 -14.70
CA SER A 76 -1.24 3.82 -15.59
C SER A 76 -2.62 3.98 -14.94
N ASN A 77 -2.71 4.07 -13.61
CA ASN A 77 -3.98 4.08 -12.88
C ASN A 77 -4.39 5.43 -12.33
N PHE A 78 -3.51 6.42 -12.32
CA PHE A 78 -3.83 7.73 -11.77
C PHE A 78 -3.99 8.78 -12.86
N ASN A 79 -5.03 9.61 -12.68
CA ASN A 79 -5.39 10.67 -13.61
C ASN A 79 -4.89 12.01 -13.06
N LYS A 80 -4.14 12.76 -13.88
CA LYS A 80 -3.62 14.10 -13.53
C LYS A 80 -4.72 15.11 -13.27
N ASN A 81 -5.90 14.90 -13.85
CA ASN A 81 -7.01 15.84 -13.78
C ASN A 81 -7.95 15.54 -12.60
N LYS A 82 -7.69 14.50 -11.85
CA LYS A 82 -8.50 14.12 -10.68
C LYS A 82 -7.87 14.67 -9.41
N LYS A 83 -8.72 15.19 -8.53
CA LYS A 83 -8.31 15.60 -7.19
C LYS A 83 -8.35 14.39 -6.24
N TYR A 84 -7.29 14.19 -5.48
CA TYR A 84 -7.18 13.07 -4.56
C TYR A 84 -7.15 13.52 -3.11
N ASP A 85 -7.79 12.76 -2.25
CA ASP A 85 -7.63 12.75 -0.79
C ASP A 85 -7.94 11.33 -0.34
N HIS A 86 -7.03 10.43 -0.66
CA HIS A 86 -7.26 8.99 -0.62
C HIS A 86 -6.11 8.27 0.06
N LEU A 87 -6.35 7.01 0.37
CA LEU A 87 -5.32 6.08 0.83
C LEU A 87 -5.10 5.04 -0.26
N LEU A 88 -3.84 4.93 -0.66
CA LEU A 88 -3.38 3.98 -1.67
C LEU A 88 -2.68 2.82 -0.98
N ARG A 89 -3.15 1.61 -1.23
CA ARG A 89 -2.53 0.39 -0.72
C ARG A 89 -1.91 -0.39 -1.85
N ILE A 90 -0.66 -0.79 -1.67
CA ILE A 90 0.03 -1.72 -2.58
C ILE A 90 0.37 -2.96 -1.78
N ALA A 91 -0.07 -4.10 -2.25
CA ALA A 91 0.17 -5.39 -1.61
C ALA A 91 0.84 -6.34 -2.60
N LEU A 92 1.75 -7.15 -2.12
CA LEU A 92 2.55 -8.07 -2.93
C LEU A 92 2.50 -9.47 -2.33
N ASN A 93 2.44 -10.46 -3.19
CA ASN A 93 2.77 -11.83 -2.83
C ASN A 93 3.68 -12.44 -3.91
N ASN A 94 3.90 -13.74 -3.88
CA ASN A 94 4.80 -14.41 -4.85
C ASN A 94 4.39 -14.24 -6.32
N LYS A 95 3.10 -14.05 -6.57
CA LYS A 95 2.54 -14.06 -7.93
C LYS A 95 1.98 -12.71 -8.35
N LEU A 96 1.50 -11.91 -7.40
CA LEU A 96 0.64 -10.76 -7.68
C LEU A 96 1.13 -9.47 -7.06
N ILE A 97 0.84 -8.37 -7.76
CA ILE A 97 0.86 -7.02 -7.23
C ILE A 97 -0.58 -6.52 -7.24
N SER A 98 -1.12 -6.17 -6.07
CA SER A 98 -2.47 -5.63 -5.96
C SER A 98 -2.43 -4.18 -5.54
N ILE A 99 -3.20 -3.34 -6.23
CA ILE A 99 -3.35 -1.93 -5.92
C ILE A 99 -4.80 -1.64 -5.59
N SER A 100 -5.01 -0.89 -4.52
CA SER A 100 -6.37 -0.46 -4.15
C SER A 100 -6.33 0.96 -3.61
N LEU A 101 -7.41 1.69 -3.88
CA LEU A 101 -7.58 3.08 -3.49
C LEU A 101 -8.89 3.21 -2.74
N ARG A 102 -8.86 3.83 -1.57
CA ARG A 102 -10.06 4.14 -0.81
C ARG A 102 -10.03 5.59 -0.35
N LYS A 103 -11.21 6.16 -0.18
CA LYS A 103 -11.34 7.52 0.32
C LYS A 103 -10.83 7.57 1.77
N ARG A 104 -10.09 8.62 2.10
CA ARG A 104 -9.64 8.84 3.46
C ARG A 104 -10.82 9.34 4.31
N PHE A 105 -11.04 8.71 5.46
CA PHE A 105 -12.02 9.22 6.40
C PHE A 105 -11.49 10.48 7.07
N LYS A 106 -12.35 11.50 7.20
CA LYS A 106 -12.02 12.68 7.97
C LYS A 106 -11.93 12.30 9.45
N THR A 107 -10.80 12.58 10.06
CA THR A 107 -10.65 12.42 11.50
C THR A 107 -11.34 13.59 12.23
N LYS A 108 -11.78 13.34 13.47
CA LYS A 108 -12.28 14.42 14.32
C LYS A 108 -11.18 15.47 14.48
N THR A 109 -11.57 16.74 14.43
CA THR A 109 -10.64 17.86 14.63
C THR A 109 -10.05 17.90 16.03
N ASN A 110 -10.78 17.37 17.01
CA ASN A 110 -10.32 17.29 18.39
C ASN A 110 -10.23 15.83 18.81
N PHE A 111 -9.06 15.42 19.25
CA PHE A 111 -8.86 14.11 19.87
C PHE A 111 -7.95 14.27 21.09
N VAL A 112 -8.15 13.41 22.07
CA VAL A 112 -7.33 13.39 23.29
C VAL A 112 -6.29 12.30 23.15
N LEU A 113 -5.03 12.67 23.30
CA LEU A 113 -3.92 11.73 23.28
C LEU A 113 -3.63 11.28 24.71
N HIS A 114 -3.79 10.01 24.98
CA HIS A 114 -3.41 9.42 26.26
C HIS A 114 -2.03 8.81 26.16
N MET A 115 -1.14 9.25 27.03
CA MET A 115 0.20 8.65 27.12
C MET A 115 0.13 7.47 28.08
N LEU A 116 0.52 6.31 27.59
CA LEU A 116 0.56 5.08 28.37
C LEU A 116 2.00 4.61 28.51
N ASN A 117 2.36 4.19 29.72
CA ASN A 117 3.63 3.48 29.91
C ASN A 117 3.49 2.06 29.35
N TYR A 118 4.38 1.71 28.44
CA TYR A 118 4.38 0.37 27.88
C TYR A 118 5.81 -0.14 27.70
N LYS A 119 5.95 -1.46 27.75
CA LYS A 119 7.24 -2.09 27.44
C LYS A 119 7.46 -2.07 25.95
N ARG A 120 8.71 -1.79 25.54
CA ARG A 120 9.11 -1.89 24.15
C ARG A 120 8.97 -3.32 23.68
N VAL A 121 8.21 -3.53 22.61
CA VAL A 121 7.97 -4.84 22.02
C VAL A 121 8.81 -4.97 20.76
N LYS A 122 9.35 -6.18 20.49
CA LYS A 122 10.08 -6.44 19.25
C LYS A 122 9.16 -6.22 18.06
N PRO A 123 9.66 -5.64 16.94
CA PRO A 123 8.83 -5.35 15.77
C PRO A 123 8.06 -6.54 15.22
N GLU A 124 8.62 -7.74 15.29
CA GLU A 124 7.98 -8.96 14.81
C GLU A 124 6.71 -9.35 15.58
N TYR A 125 6.49 -8.75 16.75
CA TYR A 125 5.29 -9.01 17.55
C TYR A 125 4.17 -8.02 17.30
N LYS A 126 4.36 -7.05 16.42
CA LYS A 126 3.32 -6.06 16.12
C LYS A 126 2.02 -6.69 15.63
N ASN A 127 2.11 -7.74 14.85
CA ASN A 127 0.94 -8.43 14.32
C ASN A 127 0.10 -9.11 15.40
N LEU A 128 0.68 -9.39 16.56
CA LEU A 128 -0.03 -9.97 17.70
C LEU A 128 -0.80 -8.92 18.50
N ILE A 129 -0.42 -7.66 18.37
CA ILE A 129 -1.01 -6.54 19.10
C ILE A 129 -2.16 -5.92 18.30
N TYR A 130 -2.06 -5.96 16.99
CA TYR A 130 -3.06 -5.47 16.07
C TYR A 130 -3.98 -6.60 15.60
#